data_9fe349a26f55d88ba36487f3a587ac5f
#
_entry.id   9fe349a26f55d88ba36487f3a587ac5f
#
_cell.length_a   1.000
_cell.length_b   1.000
_cell.length_c   1.000
_cell.angle_alpha   90.00
_cell.angle_beta   90.00
_cell.angle_gamma   90.00
#
_symmetry.space_group_name_H-M   'P 1'
#
loop_
_entity.id
_entity.type
_entity.pdbx_description
1 polymer ?
#
loop_
_entity_poly.entity_id
_entity_poly.type
_entity_poly.pdbx_seq_one_letter_code
_entity_poly.pdbx_strand_id
1 'polypeptide(L)'
;PGPIQTFIDQQCDAAPGRYEDLRAVIFNGTLKRSPEPSQTDGLLAIVRGIFERTGVTVNQVRTVDHEIPPGVWPDMRDHGYSNDDFPDIYRTLVEPAHIILIAGPIWLGDQCSQTRKIIERLYAYSGDVNRAGQWAYYGKVGGALTTGNEDGGKHVSAQILYALQHI
;
A
#
# COMPACT_ATOMS: atom_id res chain seq x y z
N PRO A 1 0.56 28.84 -2.49
CA PRO A 1 0.44 27.44 -2.09
C PRO A 1 0.14 27.33 -0.61
N GLY A 2 -0.70 26.35 -0.20
CA GLY A 2 -0.95 26.06 1.23
C GLY A 2 0.27 25.45 1.91
N PRO A 3 0.27 25.33 3.26
CA PRO A 3 1.42 24.82 4.02
C PRO A 3 1.88 23.42 3.57
N ILE A 4 0.93 22.54 3.22
CA ILE A 4 1.21 21.19 2.72
C ILE A 4 1.93 21.26 1.37
N GLN A 5 1.47 22.09 0.45
CA GLN A 5 2.12 22.23 -0.86
C GLN A 5 3.53 22.80 -0.72
N THR A 6 3.72 23.79 0.14
CA THR A 6 5.04 24.34 0.42
C THR A 6 5.99 23.27 0.97
N PHE A 7 5.50 22.41 1.89
CA PHE A 7 6.28 21.29 2.42
C PHE A 7 6.68 20.29 1.32
N ILE A 8 5.71 19.89 0.47
CA ILE A 8 5.97 18.99 -0.67
C ILE A 8 7.04 19.58 -1.60
N ASP A 9 6.89 20.86 -1.96
CA ASP A 9 7.83 21.53 -2.84
C ASP A 9 9.26 21.55 -2.25
N GLN A 10 9.39 21.89 -0.95
CA GLN A 10 10.68 21.87 -0.27
C GLN A 10 11.34 20.49 -0.24
N GLN A 11 10.57 19.43 0.02
CA GLN A 11 11.10 18.05 0.01
C GLN A 11 11.52 17.63 -1.40
N CYS A 12 10.75 18.00 -2.42
CA CYS A 12 11.04 17.63 -3.79
C CYS A 12 12.21 18.41 -4.39
N ASP A 13 12.36 19.68 -4.01
CA ASP A 13 13.50 20.51 -4.46
C ASP A 13 14.83 20.01 -3.85
N ALA A 14 14.77 19.34 -2.71
CA ALA A 14 15.94 18.68 -2.08
C ALA A 14 16.22 17.28 -2.65
N ALA A 15 15.33 16.72 -3.48
CA ALA A 15 15.51 15.38 -4.02
C ALA A 15 16.69 15.32 -5.01
N PRO A 16 17.51 14.24 -4.94
CA PRO A 16 18.71 14.11 -5.75
C PRO A 16 18.45 13.88 -7.24
N GLY A 17 17.19 13.63 -7.65
CA GLY A 17 16.84 13.32 -9.02
C GLY A 17 15.35 13.14 -9.25
N ARG A 18 15.03 12.70 -10.48
CA ARG A 18 13.68 12.33 -10.92
C ARG A 18 13.59 10.82 -11.05
N TYR A 19 12.40 10.26 -10.78
CA TYR A 19 12.17 8.81 -10.70
C TYR A 19 11.02 8.39 -11.63
N GLU A 20 11.07 8.82 -12.89
CA GLU A 20 9.98 8.66 -13.87
C GLU A 20 9.72 7.20 -14.28
N ASP A 21 10.73 6.34 -14.11
CA ASP A 21 10.60 4.89 -14.36
C ASP A 21 9.98 4.12 -13.18
N LEU A 22 9.82 4.77 -12.04
CA LEU A 22 9.28 4.10 -10.85
C LEU A 22 7.75 4.18 -10.80
N ARG A 23 7.18 3.11 -10.26
CA ARG A 23 5.75 2.96 -10.01
C ARG A 23 5.52 2.59 -8.56
N ALA A 24 4.57 3.25 -7.92
CA ALA A 24 4.14 2.95 -6.57
C ALA A 24 2.69 2.46 -6.56
N VAL A 25 2.40 1.43 -5.78
CA VAL A 25 1.06 1.07 -5.37
C VAL A 25 0.88 1.37 -3.89
N ILE A 26 -0.20 2.06 -3.55
CA ILE A 26 -0.53 2.45 -2.19
C ILE A 26 -1.85 1.77 -1.81
N PHE A 27 -1.82 0.95 -0.75
CA PHE A 27 -3.03 0.39 -0.16
C PHE A 27 -3.49 1.27 1.01
N ASN A 28 -4.72 1.76 0.93
CA ASN A 28 -5.36 2.56 1.96
C ASN A 28 -6.37 1.72 2.73
N GLY A 29 -6.03 1.37 3.97
CA GLY A 29 -6.83 0.54 4.87
C GLY A 29 -7.92 1.29 5.65
N THR A 30 -8.30 2.52 5.27
CA THR A 30 -9.45 3.20 5.89
C THR A 30 -10.73 2.40 5.70
N LEU A 31 -11.68 2.48 6.65
CA LEU A 31 -13.04 1.92 6.50
C LEU A 31 -14.00 2.84 5.75
N LYS A 32 -13.62 4.08 5.52
CA LYS A 32 -14.44 5.04 4.81
C LYS A 32 -14.37 4.79 3.31
N ARG A 33 -15.50 4.56 2.68
CA ARG A 33 -15.58 4.40 1.21
C ARG A 33 -15.36 5.72 0.49
N SER A 34 -14.88 5.66 -0.73
CA SER A 34 -14.77 6.83 -1.61
C SER A 34 -16.16 7.41 -1.90
N PRO A 35 -16.34 8.73 -1.93
CA PRO A 35 -15.32 9.79 -1.77
C PRO A 35 -15.15 10.32 -0.33
N GLU A 36 -15.60 9.60 0.68
CA GLU A 36 -15.56 10.08 2.07
C GLU A 36 -14.12 10.35 2.54
N PRO A 37 -13.80 11.57 3.05
CA PRO A 37 -12.44 11.89 3.49
C PRO A 37 -12.04 11.12 4.74
N SER A 38 -10.78 10.69 4.82
CA SER A 38 -10.19 10.04 6.00
C SER A 38 -8.85 10.68 6.37
N GLN A 39 -8.44 10.50 7.63
CA GLN A 39 -7.10 10.95 8.06
C GLN A 39 -5.98 10.23 7.32
N THR A 40 -6.17 8.94 7.04
CA THR A 40 -5.23 8.16 6.23
C THR A 40 -5.08 8.75 4.83
N ASP A 41 -6.17 9.15 4.18
CA ASP A 41 -6.10 9.86 2.89
C ASP A 41 -5.37 11.20 3.00
N GLY A 42 -5.60 11.95 4.07
CA GLY A 42 -4.94 13.22 4.28
C GLY A 42 -3.41 13.09 4.32
N LEU A 43 -2.89 12.09 5.02
CA LEU A 43 -1.45 11.81 5.04
C LEU A 43 -0.96 11.19 3.73
N LEU A 44 -1.73 10.32 3.11
CA LEU A 44 -1.40 9.75 1.80
C LEU A 44 -1.35 10.82 0.70
N ALA A 45 -2.14 11.88 0.80
CA ALA A 45 -2.08 12.99 -0.15
C ALA A 45 -0.69 13.68 -0.15
N ILE A 46 -0.04 13.77 1.02
CA ILE A 46 1.33 14.29 1.13
C ILE A 46 2.33 13.34 0.46
N VAL A 47 2.27 12.06 0.78
CA VAL A 47 3.15 11.03 0.19
C VAL A 47 3.00 10.99 -1.33
N ARG A 48 1.76 10.98 -1.81
CA ARG A 48 1.43 11.00 -3.24
C ARG A 48 1.98 12.25 -3.91
N GLY A 49 1.78 13.41 -3.30
CA GLY A 49 2.30 14.69 -3.83
C GLY A 49 3.82 14.68 -3.98
N ILE A 50 4.56 14.10 -3.02
CA ILE A 50 6.01 13.93 -3.10
C ILE A 50 6.39 12.98 -4.23
N PHE A 51 5.76 11.81 -4.31
CA PHE A 51 6.04 10.82 -5.35
C PHE A 51 5.77 11.38 -6.75
N GLU A 52 4.59 11.95 -6.98
CA GLU A 52 4.19 12.52 -8.27
C GLU A 52 5.09 13.70 -8.67
N ARG A 53 5.43 14.57 -7.72
CA ARG A 53 6.32 15.71 -7.95
C ARG A 53 7.75 15.29 -8.32
N THR A 54 8.21 14.12 -7.82
CA THR A 54 9.51 13.55 -8.17
C THR A 54 9.47 12.62 -9.39
N GLY A 55 8.31 12.44 -10.02
CA GLY A 55 8.14 11.68 -11.25
C GLY A 55 7.62 10.25 -11.10
N VAL A 56 7.43 9.76 -9.87
CA VAL A 56 6.90 8.42 -9.64
C VAL A 56 5.43 8.33 -10.06
N THR A 57 5.08 7.32 -10.84
CA THR A 57 3.67 7.00 -11.15
C THR A 57 3.02 6.35 -9.92
N VAL A 58 1.91 6.91 -9.42
CA VAL A 58 1.24 6.43 -8.20
C VAL A 58 -0.15 5.89 -8.51
N ASN A 59 -0.41 4.66 -8.05
CA ASN A 59 -1.75 4.07 -8.01
C ASN A 59 -2.16 3.87 -6.54
N GLN A 60 -3.38 4.26 -6.19
CA GLN A 60 -3.91 4.08 -4.85
C GLN A 60 -5.14 3.17 -4.88
N VAL A 61 -5.12 2.14 -4.05
CA VAL A 61 -6.23 1.20 -3.83
C VAL A 61 -6.81 1.47 -2.43
N ARG A 62 -8.04 1.96 -2.37
CA ARG A 62 -8.78 2.04 -1.13
C ARG A 62 -9.49 0.70 -0.92
N THR A 63 -9.03 -0.08 0.04
CA THR A 63 -9.37 -1.50 0.17
C THR A 63 -10.85 -1.79 0.32
N VAL A 64 -11.59 -0.89 0.98
CA VAL A 64 -13.05 -1.03 1.20
C VAL A 64 -13.90 -0.74 -0.03
N ASP A 65 -13.32 -0.16 -1.08
CA ASP A 65 -14.02 0.09 -2.34
C ASP A 65 -14.07 -1.16 -3.24
N HIS A 66 -13.31 -2.20 -2.87
CA HIS A 66 -13.15 -3.44 -3.61
C HIS A 66 -13.65 -4.65 -2.80
N GLU A 67 -14.10 -5.67 -3.49
CA GLU A 67 -14.40 -6.96 -2.88
C GLU A 67 -13.12 -7.79 -2.77
N ILE A 68 -12.42 -7.64 -1.66
CA ILE A 68 -11.17 -8.35 -1.35
C ILE A 68 -11.43 -9.28 -0.15
N PRO A 69 -11.62 -10.58 -0.36
CA PRO A 69 -11.74 -11.54 0.73
C PRO A 69 -10.44 -11.67 1.53
N PRO A 70 -10.50 -11.97 2.85
CA PRO A 70 -9.33 -12.36 3.61
C PRO A 70 -8.82 -13.73 3.16
N GLY A 71 -7.52 -13.99 3.33
CA GLY A 71 -6.93 -15.29 3.04
C GLY A 71 -5.62 -15.20 2.28
N VAL A 72 -4.98 -16.35 2.12
CA VAL A 72 -3.61 -16.49 1.62
C VAL A 72 -3.51 -17.27 0.30
N TRP A 73 -4.60 -17.35 -0.43
CA TRP A 73 -4.63 -17.96 -1.77
C TRP A 73 -4.71 -16.86 -2.84
N PRO A 74 -4.10 -17.06 -4.01
CA PRO A 74 -4.11 -16.08 -5.09
C PRO A 74 -5.52 -15.67 -5.51
N ASP A 75 -6.44 -16.63 -5.63
CA ASP A 75 -7.85 -16.39 -5.96
C ASP A 75 -8.76 -17.04 -4.90
N MET A 76 -9.41 -16.22 -4.10
CA MET A 76 -10.29 -16.72 -3.05
C MET A 76 -11.62 -17.25 -3.56
N ARG A 77 -11.96 -17.04 -4.83
CA ARG A 77 -13.15 -17.64 -5.46
C ARG A 77 -13.05 -19.15 -5.50
N ASP A 78 -11.84 -19.70 -5.63
CA ASP A 78 -11.57 -21.13 -5.56
C ASP A 78 -11.78 -21.71 -4.15
N HIS A 79 -11.96 -20.83 -3.15
CA HIS A 79 -12.13 -21.18 -1.74
C HIS A 79 -13.47 -20.72 -1.15
N GLY A 80 -14.51 -20.60 -2.01
CA GLY A 80 -15.89 -20.42 -1.59
C GLY A 80 -16.36 -18.97 -1.50
N TYR A 81 -15.57 -18.01 -1.94
CA TYR A 81 -16.01 -16.62 -2.09
C TYR A 81 -16.61 -16.38 -3.47
N SER A 82 -17.67 -15.57 -3.53
CA SER A 82 -18.35 -15.27 -4.80
C SER A 82 -17.55 -14.34 -5.69
N ASN A 83 -16.83 -13.39 -5.09
CA ASN A 83 -16.05 -12.38 -5.78
C ASN A 83 -14.69 -12.20 -5.11
N ASP A 84 -13.69 -11.83 -5.90
CA ASP A 84 -12.36 -11.44 -5.45
C ASP A 84 -11.72 -10.51 -6.50
N ASP A 85 -11.56 -9.23 -6.14
CA ASP A 85 -10.94 -8.23 -7.00
C ASP A 85 -9.41 -8.26 -6.92
N PHE A 86 -8.86 -8.94 -5.91
CA PHE A 86 -7.42 -8.87 -5.65
C PHE A 86 -6.54 -9.45 -6.76
N PRO A 87 -6.90 -10.54 -7.46
CA PRO A 87 -6.12 -11.04 -8.59
C PRO A 87 -5.90 -10.00 -9.69
N ASP A 88 -6.91 -9.18 -9.97
CA ASP A 88 -6.79 -8.11 -10.97
C ASP A 88 -5.96 -6.94 -10.45
N ILE A 89 -6.16 -6.54 -9.19
CA ILE A 89 -5.32 -5.53 -8.50
C ILE A 89 -3.86 -5.98 -8.49
N TYR A 90 -3.59 -7.25 -8.18
CA TYR A 90 -2.24 -7.77 -8.16
C TYR A 90 -1.56 -7.64 -9.53
N ARG A 91 -2.17 -8.20 -10.57
CA ARG A 91 -1.61 -8.20 -11.93
C ARG A 91 -1.41 -6.81 -12.52
N THR A 92 -2.36 -5.91 -12.24
CA THR A 92 -2.36 -4.59 -12.89
C THR A 92 -1.60 -3.54 -12.11
N LEU A 93 -1.55 -3.64 -10.78
CA LEU A 93 -0.99 -2.59 -9.92
C LEU A 93 0.20 -3.06 -9.08
N VAL A 94 0.17 -4.28 -8.50
CA VAL A 94 1.22 -4.76 -7.59
C VAL A 94 2.40 -5.35 -8.35
N GLU A 95 2.15 -6.22 -9.30
CA GLU A 95 3.20 -6.87 -10.08
C GLU A 95 4.11 -5.86 -10.79
N PRO A 96 3.60 -4.83 -11.49
CA PRO A 96 4.44 -3.82 -12.13
C PRO A 96 5.00 -2.75 -11.18
N ALA A 97 4.61 -2.72 -9.91
CA ALA A 97 5.07 -1.72 -8.96
C ALA A 97 6.51 -1.99 -8.49
N HIS A 98 7.28 -0.92 -8.26
CA HIS A 98 8.60 -0.94 -7.63
C HIS A 98 8.51 -0.63 -6.13
N ILE A 99 7.44 0.08 -5.73
CA ILE A 99 7.19 0.52 -4.36
C ILE A 99 5.80 0.05 -3.93
N ILE A 100 5.72 -0.61 -2.77
CA ILE A 100 4.46 -1.03 -2.15
C ILE A 100 4.34 -0.30 -0.81
N LEU A 101 3.36 0.58 -0.67
CA LEU A 101 3.08 1.29 0.57
C LEU A 101 1.75 0.79 1.15
N ILE A 102 1.78 0.32 2.39
CA ILE A 102 0.57 -0.06 3.13
C ILE A 102 0.28 1.01 4.17
N ALA A 103 -0.92 1.58 4.08
CA ALA A 103 -1.39 2.64 4.97
C ALA A 103 -2.67 2.23 5.67
N GLY A 104 -2.78 2.51 6.97
CA GLY A 104 -4.01 2.21 7.69
C GLY A 104 -4.09 2.82 9.08
N PRO A 105 -5.31 2.84 9.67
CA PRO A 105 -5.51 3.28 11.04
C PRO A 105 -4.99 2.27 12.05
N ILE A 106 -4.61 2.77 13.22
CA ILE A 106 -4.29 1.99 14.42
C ILE A 106 -5.60 1.76 15.17
N TRP A 107 -5.89 0.50 15.49
CA TRP A 107 -7.03 0.12 16.32
C TRP A 107 -6.58 -0.84 17.41
N LEU A 108 -6.91 -0.53 18.65
CA LEU A 108 -6.54 -1.33 19.82
C LEU A 108 -5.01 -1.54 19.92
N GLY A 109 -4.24 -0.54 19.53
CA GLY A 109 -2.77 -0.62 19.51
C GLY A 109 -2.19 -1.46 18.38
N ASP A 110 -3.01 -1.99 17.46
CA ASP A 110 -2.63 -2.89 16.38
C ASP A 110 -3.09 -2.38 15.00
N GLN A 111 -2.66 -3.05 13.94
CA GLN A 111 -3.11 -2.78 12.59
C GLN A 111 -4.60 -3.08 12.40
N CYS A 112 -5.29 -2.28 11.62
CA CYS A 112 -6.69 -2.53 11.30
C CYS A 112 -6.85 -3.79 10.41
N SER A 113 -8.05 -4.37 10.41
CA SER A 113 -8.37 -5.57 9.62
C SER A 113 -8.13 -5.39 8.11
N GLN A 114 -8.34 -4.19 7.59
CA GLN A 114 -8.09 -3.90 6.16
C GLN A 114 -6.59 -3.99 5.82
N THR A 115 -5.73 -3.46 6.69
CA THR A 115 -4.27 -3.56 6.54
C THR A 115 -3.82 -5.03 6.62
N ARG A 116 -4.31 -5.77 7.62
CA ARG A 116 -3.99 -7.19 7.77
C ARG A 116 -4.41 -8.01 6.57
N LYS A 117 -5.61 -7.78 6.07
CA LYS A 117 -6.13 -8.44 4.87
C LYS A 117 -5.21 -8.24 3.66
N ILE A 118 -4.75 -7.02 3.41
CA ILE A 118 -3.83 -6.76 2.28
C ILE A 118 -2.50 -7.49 2.45
N ILE A 119 -1.95 -7.56 3.66
CA ILE A 119 -0.73 -8.33 3.93
C ILE A 119 -0.93 -9.82 3.57
N GLU A 120 -2.05 -10.41 3.97
CA GLU A 120 -2.38 -11.81 3.66
C GLU A 120 -2.55 -12.02 2.16
N ARG A 121 -3.20 -11.08 1.48
CA ARG A 121 -3.39 -11.16 0.02
C ARG A 121 -2.07 -10.97 -0.74
N LEU A 122 -1.16 -10.13 -0.28
CA LEU A 122 0.18 -10.02 -0.86
C LEU A 122 0.99 -11.32 -0.63
N TYR A 123 0.92 -11.89 0.57
CA TYR A 123 1.59 -13.16 0.88
C TYR A 123 1.16 -14.29 -0.06
N ALA A 124 -0.09 -14.30 -0.51
CA ALA A 124 -0.61 -15.30 -1.43
C ALA A 124 0.21 -15.46 -2.73
N TYR A 125 0.94 -14.42 -3.15
CA TYR A 125 1.77 -14.40 -4.36
C TYR A 125 3.28 -14.49 -4.07
N SER A 126 3.68 -14.59 -2.81
CA SER A 126 5.11 -14.56 -2.44
C SER A 126 5.91 -15.74 -2.99
N GLY A 127 5.24 -16.86 -3.28
CA GLY A 127 5.83 -18.04 -3.89
C GLY A 127 5.98 -17.99 -5.41
N ASP A 128 5.43 -16.98 -6.06
CA ASP A 128 5.52 -16.84 -7.50
C ASP A 128 6.93 -16.39 -7.92
N VAL A 129 7.34 -16.81 -9.12
CA VAL A 129 8.62 -16.42 -9.70
C VAL A 129 8.40 -15.77 -11.06
N ASN A 130 9.18 -14.75 -11.36
CA ASN A 130 9.18 -14.12 -12.67
C ASN A 130 9.96 -14.97 -13.70
N ARG A 131 10.00 -14.51 -14.97
CA ARG A 131 10.71 -15.23 -16.06
C ARG A 131 12.21 -15.36 -15.83
N ALA A 132 12.81 -14.56 -14.96
CA ALA A 132 14.22 -14.63 -14.58
C ALA A 132 14.45 -15.56 -13.38
N GLY A 133 13.42 -16.24 -12.85
CA GLY A 133 13.50 -17.10 -11.69
C GLY A 133 13.60 -16.35 -10.34
N GLN A 134 13.30 -15.06 -10.32
CA GLN A 134 13.31 -14.25 -9.12
C GLN A 134 11.91 -14.25 -8.49
N TRP A 135 11.83 -14.23 -7.16
CA TRP A 135 10.57 -14.14 -6.43
C TRP A 135 9.77 -12.88 -6.82
N ALA A 136 8.46 -12.95 -6.74
CA ALA A 136 7.53 -11.92 -7.18
C ALA A 136 7.83 -10.51 -6.63
N TYR A 137 8.32 -10.43 -5.39
CA TYR A 137 8.65 -9.16 -4.74
C TYR A 137 10.14 -8.78 -4.78
N TYR A 138 10.97 -9.55 -5.49
CA TYR A 138 12.39 -9.26 -5.62
C TYR A 138 12.63 -7.84 -6.18
N GLY A 139 13.44 -7.06 -5.45
CA GLY A 139 13.80 -5.70 -5.85
C GLY A 139 12.73 -4.63 -5.56
N LYS A 140 11.59 -4.99 -4.98
CA LYS A 140 10.57 -4.01 -4.57
C LYS A 140 10.90 -3.38 -3.21
N VAL A 141 10.48 -2.15 -3.02
CA VAL A 141 10.62 -1.40 -1.76
C VAL A 141 9.29 -1.40 -1.03
N GLY A 142 9.29 -1.83 0.22
CA GLY A 142 8.12 -1.81 1.10
C GLY A 142 8.11 -0.61 2.04
N GLY A 143 6.92 -0.06 2.30
CA GLY A 143 6.73 1.05 3.23
C GLY A 143 5.44 0.93 4.05
N ALA A 144 5.42 1.59 5.21
CA ALA A 144 4.27 1.66 6.09
C ALA A 144 3.91 3.11 6.41
N LEU A 145 2.60 3.41 6.47
CA LEU A 145 2.07 4.67 6.97
C LEU A 145 0.93 4.36 7.94
N THR A 146 1.02 4.87 9.16
CA THR A 146 0.02 4.62 10.20
C THR A 146 -0.62 5.91 10.68
N THR A 147 -1.92 5.86 10.93
CA THR A 147 -2.71 6.98 11.47
C THR A 147 -3.49 6.51 12.67
N GLY A 148 -3.64 7.35 13.67
CA GLY A 148 -4.45 7.03 14.85
C GLY A 148 -4.34 8.10 15.92
N ASN A 149 -5.24 8.03 16.90
CA ASN A 149 -5.24 8.86 18.09
C ASN A 149 -4.94 8.07 19.36
N GLU A 150 -4.49 6.82 19.20
CA GLU A 150 -4.12 5.91 20.28
C GLU A 150 -2.66 5.45 20.14
N ASP A 151 -2.14 4.76 21.15
CA ASP A 151 -0.82 4.18 21.11
C ASP A 151 -0.73 3.02 20.10
N GLY A 152 0.48 2.63 19.72
CA GLY A 152 0.72 1.50 18.81
C GLY A 152 1.39 1.84 17.48
N GLY A 153 1.68 3.12 17.19
CA GLY A 153 2.25 3.54 15.91
C GLY A 153 3.55 2.80 15.55
N LYS A 154 4.46 2.63 16.51
CA LYS A 154 5.71 1.87 16.28
C LYS A 154 5.44 0.38 16.07
N HIS A 155 4.53 -0.19 16.84
CA HIS A 155 4.15 -1.59 16.75
C HIS A 155 3.56 -1.92 15.39
N VAL A 156 2.54 -1.17 14.96
CA VAL A 156 1.87 -1.37 13.68
C VAL A 156 2.83 -1.17 12.50
N SER A 157 3.65 -0.12 12.53
CA SER A 157 4.66 0.12 11.49
C SER A 157 5.66 -1.03 11.42
N ALA A 158 6.14 -1.52 12.57
CA ALA A 158 7.06 -2.66 12.63
C ALA A 158 6.43 -3.94 12.08
N GLN A 159 5.16 -4.23 12.39
CA GLN A 159 4.46 -5.39 11.87
C GLN A 159 4.28 -5.34 10.34
N ILE A 160 3.89 -4.18 9.79
CA ILE A 160 3.76 -4.01 8.34
C ILE A 160 5.11 -4.21 7.66
N LEU A 161 6.16 -3.55 8.15
CA LEU A 161 7.50 -3.65 7.57
C LEU A 161 8.07 -5.06 7.69
N TYR A 162 7.85 -5.74 8.83
CA TYR A 162 8.25 -7.14 9.01
C TYR A 162 7.56 -8.06 7.99
N ALA A 163 6.24 -7.89 7.80
CA ALA A 163 5.49 -8.65 6.81
C ALA A 163 6.00 -8.41 5.38
N LEU A 164 6.29 -7.15 5.01
CA LEU A 164 6.84 -6.79 3.70
C LEU A 164 8.27 -7.29 3.47
N GLN A 165 9.04 -7.54 4.53
CA GLN A 165 10.35 -8.18 4.42
C GLN A 165 10.28 -9.70 4.33
N HIS A 166 9.16 -10.28 4.75
CA HIS A 166 8.97 -11.73 4.77
C HIS A 166 8.52 -12.29 3.42
N ILE A 167 7.84 -11.47 2.59
CA ILE A 167 7.29 -11.88 1.30
C ILE A 167 8.25 -11.69 0.13
#